data_62c6d3dbfa0e6d9d3667fe82a397ffee
#
_entry.id   62c6d3dbfa0e6d9d3667fe82a397ffee
#
_cell.length_a   1.000
_cell.length_b   1.000
_cell.length_c   1.000
_cell.angle_alpha   90.00
_cell.angle_beta   90.00
_cell.angle_gamma   90.00
#
_symmetry.space_group_name_H-M   'P 1'
#
loop_
_entity.id
_entity.type
_entity.pdbx_description
1 polymer ?
#
loop_
_entity_poly.entity_id
_entity_poly.type
_entity_poly.pdbx_seq_one_letter_code
_entity_poly.pdbx_strand_id
1 'polypeptide(L)'
;MIARPRVLTLSPKEYLILQLLTDGKEMYGLELVGASRRQLKRGTVYVTLGRMEDKGYITSRLEAPPSEAGGMPRRIYQPTALGRRTLKAWSNASRPLVPEFSR
;
A
#
# COMPACT_ATOMS: atom_id res chain seq x y z
N MET A 1 13.61 21.56 -18.13
CA MET A 1 13.60 20.76 -18.09
C MET A 1 12.65 20.24 -18.08
N ILE A 2 12.56 19.75 -18.28
CA ILE A 2 11.75 19.23 -18.29
C ILE A 2 11.46 18.62 -17.52
N ALA A 3 10.70 18.77 -17.34
CA ALA A 3 10.34 18.02 -16.43
C ALA A 3 10.41 16.77 -16.74
N ARG A 4 10.92 15.97 -16.08
CA ARG A 4 10.85 14.74 -16.32
C ARG A 4 9.61 14.26 -15.99
N PRO A 5 9.16 13.33 -16.59
CA PRO A 5 7.91 12.73 -16.33
C PRO A 5 7.98 12.30 -14.92
N ARG A 6 6.94 12.45 -14.23
CA ARG A 6 6.88 11.99 -12.99
C ARG A 6 6.90 10.60 -13.00
N VAL A 7 7.85 9.99 -12.57
CA VAL A 7 7.87 8.57 -12.54
C VAL A 7 7.13 8.14 -11.33
N LEU A 8 6.15 7.32 -11.49
CA LEU A 8 5.38 6.83 -10.38
C LEU A 8 6.18 5.70 -9.78
N THR A 9 7.00 6.00 -8.82
CA THR A 9 7.86 4.97 -8.26
C THR A 9 7.28 4.39 -7.01
N LEU A 10 7.51 3.13 -6.80
CA LEU A 10 7.10 2.43 -5.60
C LEU A 10 8.32 1.80 -4.97
N SER A 11 8.50 2.01 -3.69
CA SER A 11 9.54 1.28 -2.97
C SER A 11 9.02 -0.14 -2.78
N PRO A 12 9.87 -1.09 -2.44
CA PRO A 12 9.40 -2.45 -2.20
C PRO A 12 8.31 -2.53 -1.15
N LYS A 13 8.39 -1.73 -0.10
CA LYS A 13 7.37 -1.75 0.93
C LYS A 13 6.06 -1.15 0.44
N GLU A 14 6.14 -0.10 -0.37
CA GLU A 14 4.93 0.49 -0.94
C GLU A 14 4.24 -0.49 -1.88
N TYR A 15 5.02 -1.18 -2.67
CA TYR A 15 4.49 -2.16 -3.60
C TYR A 15 3.78 -3.27 -2.81
N LEU A 16 4.42 -3.76 -1.76
CA LEU A 16 3.82 -4.79 -0.93
C LEU A 16 2.51 -4.32 -0.31
N ILE A 17 2.47 -3.10 0.21
CA ILE A 17 1.26 -2.57 0.81
C ILE A 17 0.14 -2.50 -0.23
N LEU A 18 0.46 -2.00 -1.43
CA LEU A 18 -0.56 -1.92 -2.46
C LEU A 18 -1.07 -3.29 -2.87
N GLN A 19 -0.20 -4.28 -2.93
CA GLN A 19 -0.64 -5.62 -3.24
C GLN A 19 -1.57 -6.16 -2.18
N LEU A 20 -1.21 -5.97 -0.92
CA LEU A 20 -2.03 -6.47 0.17
C LEU A 20 -3.39 -5.77 0.21
N LEU A 21 -3.40 -4.47 0.00
CA LEU A 21 -4.65 -3.73 0.04
C LEU A 21 -5.53 -4.07 -1.17
N THR A 22 -4.93 -4.28 -2.32
CA THR A 22 -5.71 -4.64 -3.49
C THR A 22 -6.36 -5.99 -3.30
N ASP A 23 -5.64 -6.94 -2.72
CA ASP A 23 -6.20 -8.26 -2.48
C ASP A 23 -7.20 -8.24 -1.33
N GLY A 24 -6.92 -7.53 -0.27
CA GLY A 24 -7.79 -7.52 0.90
C GLY A 24 -8.81 -6.41 0.90
N LYS A 25 -8.69 -5.49 -0.02
CA LYS A 25 -9.58 -4.34 -0.18
C LYS A 25 -9.37 -3.22 0.82
N GLU A 26 -9.35 -3.49 2.07
CA GLU A 26 -9.03 -2.46 3.05
C GLU A 26 -8.49 -3.14 4.29
N MET A 27 -7.56 -2.51 4.96
CA MET A 27 -6.92 -3.08 6.13
C MET A 27 -6.45 -2.02 7.08
N TYR A 28 -6.36 -2.37 8.35
CA TYR A 28 -5.74 -1.51 9.34
C TYR A 28 -4.24 -1.67 9.21
N GLY A 29 -3.51 -0.69 9.70
CA GLY A 29 -2.04 -0.76 9.63
C GLY A 29 -1.46 -2.01 10.26
N LEU A 30 -1.96 -2.42 11.41
CA LEU A 30 -1.42 -3.62 12.04
C LEU A 30 -1.80 -4.89 11.31
N GLU A 31 -2.90 -4.88 10.59
CA GLU A 31 -3.23 -6.02 9.75
C GLU A 31 -2.24 -6.14 8.60
N LEU A 32 -1.78 -5.02 8.08
CA LEU A 32 -0.78 -5.04 7.04
C LEU A 32 0.53 -5.64 7.55
N VAL A 33 0.90 -5.29 8.76
CA VAL A 33 2.10 -5.85 9.37
C VAL A 33 1.97 -7.37 9.45
N GLY A 34 0.85 -7.85 9.92
CA GLY A 34 0.62 -9.29 10.03
C GLY A 34 0.59 -9.98 8.68
N ALA A 35 -0.12 -9.39 7.73
CA ALA A 35 -0.26 -10.00 6.42
C ALA A 35 1.05 -10.02 5.65
N SER A 36 1.96 -9.13 5.98
CA SER A 36 3.23 -9.05 5.28
C SER A 36 4.26 -10.06 5.77
N ARG A 37 3.90 -10.88 6.75
CA ARG A 37 4.82 -11.86 7.33
C ARG A 37 6.05 -11.15 7.86
N ARG A 38 5.84 -10.03 8.51
CA ARG A 38 6.89 -9.27 9.15
C ARG A 38 7.81 -8.51 8.21
N GLN A 39 7.51 -8.45 6.94
CA GLN A 39 8.27 -7.60 6.06
C GLN A 39 7.97 -6.14 6.35
N LEU A 40 6.77 -5.83 6.84
CA LEU A 40 6.44 -4.50 7.29
C LEU A 40 6.53 -4.49 8.80
N LYS A 41 7.13 -3.45 9.35
CA LYS A 41 7.31 -3.37 10.78
C LYS A 41 6.40 -2.34 11.40
N ARG A 42 5.94 -2.64 12.62
CA ARG A 42 5.06 -1.75 13.31
C ARG A 42 5.61 -0.36 13.44
N GLY A 43 6.90 -0.24 13.67
CA GLY A 43 7.50 1.07 13.90
C GLY A 43 7.60 1.93 12.69
N THR A 44 7.49 1.38 11.49
CA THR A 44 7.68 2.16 10.28
C THR A 44 6.50 2.10 9.32
N VAL A 45 5.55 1.18 9.54
CA VAL A 45 4.46 1.02 8.60
C VAL A 45 3.67 2.32 8.42
N TYR A 46 3.46 3.05 9.50
CA TYR A 46 2.65 4.26 9.41
C TYR A 46 3.37 5.40 8.68
N VAL A 47 4.70 5.42 8.72
CA VAL A 47 5.46 6.40 7.97
C VAL A 47 5.29 6.11 6.47
N THR A 48 5.36 4.85 6.10
CA THR A 48 5.20 4.45 4.71
C THR A 48 3.77 4.74 4.24
N LEU A 49 2.79 4.42 5.07
CA LEU A 49 1.40 4.68 4.73
C LEU A 49 1.14 6.18 4.56
N GLY A 50 1.73 7.00 5.40
CA GLY A 50 1.59 8.46 5.26
C GLY A 50 2.16 8.96 3.95
N ARG A 51 3.30 8.44 3.54
CA ARG A 51 3.87 8.82 2.27
C ARG A 51 2.99 8.40 1.12
N MET A 52 2.42 7.22 1.19
CA MET A 52 1.56 6.72 0.14
C MET A 52 0.27 7.53 0.04
N GLU A 53 -0.24 7.98 1.18
CA GLU A 53 -1.40 8.86 1.15
C GLU A 53 -1.04 10.18 0.48
N ASP A 54 0.12 10.74 0.80
CA ASP A 54 0.56 11.98 0.20
C ASP A 54 0.74 11.85 -1.30
N LYS A 55 1.14 10.70 -1.77
CA LYS A 55 1.29 10.46 -3.19
C LYS A 55 -0.05 10.14 -3.86
N GLY A 56 -1.10 9.94 -3.09
CA GLY A 56 -2.40 9.64 -3.65
C GLY A 56 -2.62 8.19 -4.00
N TYR A 57 -1.77 7.30 -3.54
CA TYR A 57 -1.90 5.89 -3.86
C TYR A 57 -2.91 5.18 -2.96
N ILE A 58 -3.10 5.68 -1.75
CA ILE A 58 -4.06 5.11 -0.82
C ILE A 58 -4.81 6.22 -0.14
N THR A 59 -5.91 5.86 0.47
CA THR A 59 -6.67 6.79 1.28
C THR A 59 -7.03 6.08 2.57
N SER A 60 -7.45 6.81 3.57
CA SER A 60 -7.79 6.22 4.84
C SER A 60 -8.97 6.92 5.47
N ARG A 61 -9.59 6.23 6.40
CA ARG A 61 -10.64 6.85 7.20
C ARG A 61 -10.54 6.30 8.61
N LEU A 62 -11.04 7.05 9.56
CA LEU A 62 -11.08 6.56 10.93
C LEU A 62 -12.35 5.75 11.11
N GLU A 63 -12.22 4.63 11.78
CA GLU A 63 -13.35 3.79 12.03
C GLU A 63 -13.51 3.68 13.54
N ALA A 64 -14.67 4.01 14.04
CA ALA A 64 -14.92 3.95 15.46
C ALA A 64 -15.00 2.52 15.92
N PRO A 65 -14.46 2.20 17.08
CA PRO A 65 -14.58 0.84 17.57
C PRO A 65 -16.00 0.58 18.01
N PRO A 66 -16.37 -0.67 18.15
CA PRO A 66 -17.69 -1.00 18.68
C PRO A 66 -17.80 -0.37 20.05
N SER A 67 -18.95 0.13 20.37
CA SER A 67 -19.11 0.86 21.62
C SER A 67 -18.72 0.02 22.81
N GLU A 68 -18.98 -1.24 22.81
CA GLU A 68 -18.61 -2.05 23.92
C GLU A 68 -17.13 -2.25 24.07
N ALA A 69 -16.39 -2.07 23.02
CA ALA A 69 -14.97 -2.30 23.09
C ALA A 69 -14.25 -1.16 23.77
N GLY A 70 -14.77 0.02 23.70
CA GLY A 70 -14.16 1.14 24.36
C GLY A 70 -12.79 1.49 23.87
N GLY A 71 -12.39 1.12 22.75
CA GLY A 71 -11.07 1.40 22.28
C GLY A 71 -10.98 2.70 21.50
N MET A 72 -9.83 3.00 20.98
CA MET A 72 -9.65 4.17 20.19
C MET A 72 -10.02 3.92 18.76
N PRO A 73 -10.43 4.93 18.03
CA PRO A 73 -10.70 4.74 16.62
C PRO A 73 -9.46 4.24 15.90
N ARG A 74 -9.67 3.43 14.91
CA ARG A 74 -8.57 2.89 14.12
C ARG A 74 -8.67 3.41 12.71
N ARG A 75 -7.51 3.60 12.08
CA ARG A 75 -7.48 4.07 10.71
C ARG A 75 -7.41 2.91 9.77
N ILE A 76 -8.35 2.86 8.82
CA ILE A 76 -8.38 1.78 7.88
C ILE A 76 -7.97 2.34 6.53
N TYR A 77 -7.17 1.61 5.79
CA TYR A 77 -6.56 2.08 4.55
C TYR A 77 -7.09 1.30 3.35
N GLN A 78 -7.22 1.97 2.24
CA GLN A 78 -7.63 1.29 1.02
C GLN A 78 -6.95 1.93 -0.17
N PRO A 79 -6.77 1.20 -1.28
CA PRO A 79 -6.10 1.78 -2.42
C PRO A 79 -7.01 2.71 -3.18
N THR A 80 -6.43 3.71 -3.81
CA THR A 80 -7.18 4.60 -4.69
C THR A 80 -7.12 4.04 -6.10
N ALA A 81 -7.86 4.63 -7.02
CA ALA A 81 -7.75 4.24 -8.42
C ALA A 81 -6.33 4.45 -8.93
N LEU A 82 -5.69 5.55 -8.51
CA LEU A 82 -4.32 5.79 -8.90
C LEU A 82 -3.41 4.70 -8.34
N GLY A 83 -3.61 4.31 -7.10
CA GLY A 83 -2.80 3.25 -6.50
C GLY A 83 -2.93 1.95 -7.26
N ARG A 84 -4.14 1.57 -7.62
CA ARG A 84 -4.34 0.34 -8.37
C ARG A 84 -3.71 0.40 -9.73
N ARG A 85 -3.80 1.54 -10.40
CA ARG A 85 -3.18 1.68 -11.72
C ARG A 85 -1.67 1.64 -11.61
N THR A 86 -1.11 2.25 -10.57
CA THR A 86 0.32 2.28 -10.36
C THR A 86 0.84 0.86 -10.09
N LEU A 87 0.12 0.11 -9.28
CA LEU A 87 0.49 -1.26 -9.00
C LEU A 87 0.50 -2.09 -10.27
N LYS A 88 -0.54 -1.93 -11.09
CA LYS A 88 -0.64 -2.68 -12.31
C LYS A 88 0.48 -2.31 -13.26
N ALA A 89 0.79 -1.05 -13.38
CA ALA A 89 1.87 -0.60 -14.27
C ALA A 89 3.21 -1.16 -13.82
N TRP A 90 3.45 -1.18 -12.52
CA TRP A 90 4.68 -1.73 -12.01
C TRP A 90 4.77 -3.23 -12.23
N SER A 91 3.69 -3.94 -12.05
CA SER A 91 3.65 -5.36 -12.31
C SER A 91 3.90 -5.65 -13.76
N ASN A 92 3.28 -4.92 -14.64
CA ASN A 92 3.46 -5.12 -16.06
C ASN A 92 4.87 -4.75 -16.50
N ALA A 93 5.41 -3.70 -15.96
CA ALA A 93 6.74 -3.28 -16.34
C ALA A 93 7.81 -4.27 -15.91
N SER A 94 7.60 -4.95 -14.80
CA SER A 94 8.57 -5.90 -14.35
C SER A 94 8.48 -7.20 -15.03
N ARG A 95 7.31 -7.58 -15.57
CA ARG A 95 7.14 -8.86 -16.17
C ARG A 95 8.11 -9.20 -17.21
N PRO A 96 8.42 -8.37 -18.15
CA PRO A 96 9.29 -8.76 -19.20
C PRO A 96 10.69 -9.05 -18.72
N LEU A 97 11.06 -8.56 -17.58
CA LEU A 97 12.36 -8.80 -17.12
C LEU A 97 12.50 -10.06 -16.34
N VAL A 98 11.44 -10.55 -15.86
CA VAL A 98 11.48 -11.72 -15.06
C VAL A 98 11.15 -12.95 -15.75
N PRO A 99 10.12 -13.02 -16.41
CA PRO A 99 9.64 -14.24 -16.92
C PRO A 99 10.48 -14.88 -17.88
N GLU A 100 11.22 -14.20 -18.57
CA GLU A 100 11.93 -14.85 -19.48
C GLU A 100 12.73 -15.85 -18.94
N PHE A 101 13.21 -15.73 -17.82
CA PHE A 101 13.96 -16.76 -17.36
C PHE A 101 13.23 -17.63 -16.65
N SER A 102 12.19 -17.33 -16.26
CA SER A 102 11.49 -18.19 -15.47
C SER A 102 11.08 -19.31 -16.16
N ARG A 103 11.26 -19.50 -17.27
CA ARG A 103 10.87 -20.66 -17.79
C ARG A 103 11.86 -21.35 -18.11
#